data_1548c592e8314f685e9ca2226e768445
#
_entry.id   1548c592e8314f685e9ca2226e768445
#
_cell.length_a   1.000
_cell.length_b   1.000
_cell.length_c   1.000
_cell.angle_alpha   90.00
_cell.angle_beta   90.00
_cell.angle_gamma   90.00
#
_symmetry.space_group_name_H-M   'P 1'
#
loop_
_entity.id
_entity.type
_entity.pdbx_description
1 polymer ?
#
loop_
_entity_poly.entity_id
_entity_poly.type
_entity_poly.pdbx_seq_one_letter_code
_entity_poly.pdbx_strand_id
1 'polypeptide(L)'
;LKIENKLGLVRVIEFHKGLNLIVDETIAKNKKSTGNNVGKTTVLRLVDFCLGSNGKNIYQDSEFKEQANSTIKSFLIDTEVQIVLTLVDDLDFPLDSICIKKNFLKYSKKVQEINGESVSNDREFDLKLKKLIFNTSVEKPTFKQIVSKNIRDEKNKLINIVKVLNPYTKIE
;
A
#
# COMPACT_ATOMS: atom_id res chain seq x y z
N LEU A 1 0.64 7.77 -4.81
CA LEU A 1 -0.46 6.82 -4.59
C LEU A 1 -1.75 7.45 -5.09
N LYS A 2 -2.48 6.75 -5.96
CA LYS A 2 -3.80 7.17 -6.44
C LYS A 2 -4.85 6.18 -5.97
N ILE A 3 -6.02 6.69 -5.65
CA ILE A 3 -7.22 5.94 -5.33
C ILE A 3 -8.26 6.29 -6.38
N GLU A 4 -8.71 5.30 -7.10
CA GLU A 4 -9.67 5.42 -8.20
C GLU A 4 -10.87 4.50 -7.92
N ASN A 5 -12.01 4.78 -8.52
CA ASN A 5 -13.17 3.90 -8.54
C ASN A 5 -13.86 3.98 -9.90
N LYS A 6 -14.96 3.25 -10.09
CA LYS A 6 -15.73 3.24 -11.35
C LYS A 6 -16.27 4.62 -11.77
N LEU A 7 -16.29 5.61 -10.88
CA LEU A 7 -16.74 6.99 -11.16
C LEU A 7 -15.58 7.92 -11.49
N GLY A 8 -14.33 7.48 -11.31
CA GLY A 8 -13.12 8.24 -11.59
C GLY A 8 -12.16 8.35 -10.41
N LEU A 9 -11.34 9.39 -10.43
CA LEU A 9 -10.32 9.66 -9.42
C LEU A 9 -10.97 10.08 -8.10
N VAL A 10 -10.67 9.33 -7.03
CA VAL A 10 -11.12 9.64 -5.67
C VAL A 10 -10.10 10.51 -4.95
N ARG A 11 -8.81 10.15 -4.99
CA ARG A 11 -7.74 10.89 -4.31
C ARG A 11 -6.37 10.59 -4.91
N VAL A 12 -5.51 11.61 -4.91
CA VAL A 12 -4.07 11.48 -5.11
C VAL A 12 -3.37 11.80 -3.81
N ILE A 13 -2.36 11.01 -3.46
CA ILE A 13 -1.48 11.23 -2.32
C ILE A 13 -0.07 11.22 -2.87
N GLU A 14 0.55 12.38 -2.85
CA GLU A 14 1.91 12.57 -3.30
C GLU A 14 2.87 12.41 -2.12
N PHE A 15 4.00 11.76 -2.38
CA PHE A 15 5.10 11.63 -1.45
C PHE A 15 6.28 12.42 -1.99
N HIS A 16 7.03 13.05 -1.09
CA HIS A 16 8.25 13.77 -1.42
C HIS A 16 9.43 13.20 -0.67
N LYS A 17 10.62 13.57 -1.12
CA LYS A 17 11.88 13.15 -0.51
C LYS A 17 11.97 13.65 0.93
N GLY A 18 12.49 12.81 1.81
CA GLY A 18 12.61 13.13 3.22
C GLY A 18 11.37 12.76 4.04
N LEU A 19 11.02 13.59 5.01
CA LEU A 19 9.95 13.32 5.96
C LEU A 19 8.57 13.66 5.37
N ASN A 20 7.70 12.67 5.29
CA ASN A 20 6.29 12.85 4.92
C ASN A 20 5.42 12.73 6.17
N LEU A 21 4.69 13.78 6.51
CA LEU A 21 3.79 13.83 7.66
C LEU A 21 2.34 13.79 7.17
N ILE A 22 1.58 12.83 7.69
CA ILE A 22 0.14 12.76 7.48
C ILE A 22 -0.53 13.30 8.74
N VAL A 23 -1.00 14.54 8.67
CA VAL A 23 -1.62 15.26 9.79
C VAL A 23 -3.12 15.39 9.63
N ASP A 24 -3.81 15.51 10.74
CA ASP A 24 -5.21 15.84 10.78
C ASP A 24 -5.36 17.34 11.05
N GLU A 25 -5.87 18.06 10.08
CA GLU A 25 -6.14 19.50 10.16
C GLU A 25 -7.58 19.79 10.58
N THR A 26 -8.36 18.76 10.94
CA THR A 26 -9.74 18.94 11.36
C THR A 26 -9.77 19.67 12.70
N ILE A 27 -10.34 20.88 12.71
CA ILE A 27 -10.57 21.62 13.96
C ILE A 27 -11.59 20.83 14.77
N ALA A 28 -11.15 20.26 15.89
CA ALA A 28 -12.00 19.50 16.78
C ALA A 28 -13.12 20.40 17.34
N LYS A 29 -14.33 20.24 16.85
CA LYS A 29 -15.51 20.96 17.33
C LYS A 29 -15.86 20.61 18.79
N ASN A 30 -15.36 19.50 19.30
CA ASN A 30 -15.53 19.03 20.67
C ASN A 30 -14.25 18.40 21.21
N LYS A 31 -13.89 18.68 22.47
CA LYS A 31 -12.72 18.11 23.18
C LYS A 31 -12.68 16.57 23.25
N LYS A 32 -13.75 15.87 22.86
CA LYS A 32 -13.86 14.40 22.85
C LYS A 32 -13.66 13.78 21.45
N SER A 33 -13.52 14.56 20.38
CA SER A 33 -13.23 14.02 19.06
C SER A 33 -11.72 13.82 18.92
N THR A 34 -11.28 12.57 18.98
CA THR A 34 -9.89 12.21 18.69
C THR A 34 -9.72 12.12 17.18
N GLY A 35 -8.61 12.67 16.63
CA GLY A 35 -8.29 12.67 15.21
C GLY A 35 -7.97 11.29 14.61
N ASN A 36 -8.38 10.18 15.27
CA ASN A 36 -8.12 8.82 14.83
C ASN A 36 -8.91 8.40 13.57
N ASN A 37 -9.91 9.18 13.16
CA ASN A 37 -10.82 8.83 12.05
C ASN A 37 -10.42 9.38 10.68
N VAL A 38 -9.30 10.07 10.54
CA VAL A 38 -8.92 10.74 9.28
C VAL A 38 -8.13 9.88 8.30
N GLY A 39 -8.08 8.58 8.51
CA GLY A 39 -7.48 7.66 7.52
C GLY A 39 -5.96 7.70 7.42
N LYS A 40 -5.24 8.29 8.38
CA LYS A 40 -3.77 8.33 8.42
C LYS A 40 -3.14 6.94 8.25
N THR A 41 -3.57 6.00 9.08
CA THR A 41 -3.14 4.60 9.00
C THR A 41 -3.62 3.91 7.73
N THR A 42 -4.76 4.34 7.17
CA THR A 42 -5.32 3.75 5.94
C THR A 42 -4.39 3.97 4.75
N VAL A 43 -3.78 5.15 4.61
CA VAL A 43 -2.82 5.43 3.53
C VAL A 43 -1.69 4.41 3.54
N LEU A 44 -1.13 4.13 4.70
CA LEU A 44 -0.03 3.20 4.85
C LEU A 44 -0.48 1.75 4.62
N ARG A 45 -1.69 1.40 5.07
CA ARG A 45 -2.31 0.09 4.77
C ARG A 45 -2.58 -0.10 3.28
N LEU A 46 -2.89 0.96 2.53
CA LEU A 46 -3.04 0.91 1.08
C LEU A 46 -1.70 0.68 0.36
N VAL A 47 -0.63 1.34 0.82
CA VAL A 47 0.72 1.05 0.31
C VAL A 47 1.09 -0.40 0.58
N ASP A 48 0.87 -0.89 1.81
CA ASP A 48 1.12 -2.27 2.19
C ASP A 48 0.30 -3.27 1.35
N PHE A 49 -0.95 -2.94 1.04
CA PHE A 49 -1.79 -3.73 0.13
C PHE A 49 -1.18 -3.85 -1.26
N CYS A 50 -0.67 -2.76 -1.82
CA CYS A 50 0.03 -2.79 -3.10
C CYS A 50 1.32 -3.62 -3.04
N LEU A 51 1.98 -3.66 -1.88
CA LEU A 51 3.19 -4.45 -1.62
C LEU A 51 2.90 -5.89 -1.16
N GLY A 52 1.78 -6.47 -1.55
CA GLY A 52 1.48 -7.89 -1.41
C GLY A 52 0.69 -8.29 -0.16
N SER A 53 0.24 -7.35 0.69
CA SER A 53 -0.69 -7.72 1.76
C SER A 53 -2.09 -8.05 1.21
N ASN A 54 -2.90 -8.74 2.02
CA ASN A 54 -4.25 -9.12 1.62
C ASN A 54 -5.29 -7.99 1.77
N GLY A 55 -4.89 -6.83 2.29
CA GLY A 55 -5.74 -5.66 2.46
C GLY A 55 -6.84 -5.77 3.52
N LYS A 56 -6.93 -6.88 4.26
CA LYS A 56 -7.97 -7.06 5.29
C LYS A 56 -7.91 -5.98 6.37
N ASN A 57 -6.71 -5.57 6.76
CA ASN A 57 -6.47 -4.54 7.77
C ASN A 57 -7.01 -3.15 7.38
N ILE A 58 -7.44 -2.93 6.14
CA ILE A 58 -8.05 -1.68 5.69
C ILE A 58 -9.47 -1.53 6.21
N TYR A 59 -10.22 -2.65 6.29
CA TYR A 59 -11.61 -2.68 6.74
C TYR A 59 -11.85 -3.58 7.96
N GLN A 60 -10.79 -4.20 8.52
CA GLN A 60 -10.83 -4.96 9.77
C GLN A 60 -9.89 -4.30 10.76
N ASP A 61 -10.38 -4.01 11.95
CA ASP A 61 -9.56 -3.48 13.03
C ASP A 61 -9.28 -4.58 14.04
N SER A 62 -8.00 -4.79 14.34
CA SER A 62 -7.56 -5.76 15.35
C SER A 62 -8.02 -5.40 16.76
N GLU A 63 -8.29 -4.11 17.04
CA GLU A 63 -8.77 -3.65 18.34
C GLU A 63 -10.25 -3.99 18.58
N PHE A 64 -11.04 -4.17 17.52
CA PHE A 64 -12.47 -4.50 17.58
C PHE A 64 -12.74 -5.97 17.22
N LYS A 65 -11.98 -6.91 17.79
CA LYS A 65 -12.18 -8.38 17.64
C LYS A 65 -12.28 -8.82 16.17
N GLU A 66 -11.50 -8.23 15.29
CA GLU A 66 -11.47 -8.54 13.85
C GLU A 66 -12.82 -8.39 13.12
N GLN A 67 -13.79 -7.72 13.69
CA GLN A 67 -15.04 -7.45 12.99
C GLN A 67 -14.77 -6.53 11.79
N ALA A 68 -15.23 -6.97 10.63
CA ALA A 68 -15.12 -6.17 9.42
C ALA A 68 -16.06 -4.96 9.49
N ASN A 69 -15.54 -3.76 9.25
CA ASN A 69 -16.38 -2.60 9.00
C ASN A 69 -17.10 -2.80 7.65
N SER A 70 -18.38 -3.18 7.74
CA SER A 70 -19.20 -3.51 6.58
C SER A 70 -19.32 -2.33 5.61
N THR A 71 -19.44 -1.11 6.12
CA THR A 71 -19.55 0.11 5.31
C THR A 71 -18.30 0.34 4.46
N ILE A 72 -17.11 0.25 5.06
CA ILE A 72 -15.86 0.40 4.32
C ILE A 72 -15.70 -0.73 3.31
N LYS A 73 -15.97 -1.98 3.73
CA LYS A 73 -15.86 -3.14 2.83
C LYS A 73 -16.82 -3.02 1.63
N SER A 74 -18.10 -2.66 1.86
CA SER A 74 -19.07 -2.45 0.78
C SER A 74 -18.61 -1.32 -0.14
N PHE A 75 -18.16 -0.20 0.38
CA PHE A 75 -17.63 0.88 -0.44
C PHE A 75 -16.50 0.40 -1.37
N LEU A 76 -15.51 -0.31 -0.85
CA LEU A 76 -14.38 -0.82 -1.64
C LEU A 76 -14.80 -1.76 -2.77
N ILE A 77 -15.82 -2.59 -2.52
CA ILE A 77 -16.30 -3.63 -3.46
C ILE A 77 -17.31 -3.03 -4.44
N ASP A 78 -18.33 -2.35 -3.96
CA ASP A 78 -19.49 -1.92 -4.76
C ASP A 78 -19.12 -0.75 -5.70
N THR A 79 -18.15 0.06 -5.31
CA THR A 79 -17.62 1.12 -6.16
C THR A 79 -16.38 0.70 -6.95
N GLU A 80 -15.95 -0.56 -6.81
CA GLU A 80 -14.81 -1.14 -7.54
C GLU A 80 -13.52 -0.33 -7.34
N VAL A 81 -13.21 -0.02 -6.07
CA VAL A 81 -12.04 0.80 -5.75
C VAL A 81 -10.75 0.11 -6.23
N GLN A 82 -9.93 0.88 -6.93
CA GLN A 82 -8.60 0.51 -7.40
C GLN A 82 -7.55 1.39 -6.75
N ILE A 83 -6.45 0.77 -6.37
CA ILE A 83 -5.30 1.47 -5.80
C ILE A 83 -4.16 1.38 -6.79
N VAL A 84 -3.60 2.52 -7.14
CA VAL A 84 -2.43 2.63 -8.02
C VAL A 84 -1.28 3.21 -7.21
N LEU A 85 -0.24 2.42 -7.01
CA LEU A 85 1.00 2.83 -6.37
C LEU A 85 2.10 2.92 -7.42
N THR A 86 2.70 4.09 -7.57
CA THR A 86 3.88 4.28 -8.40
C THR A 86 5.10 4.41 -7.49
N LEU A 87 6.05 3.53 -7.65
CA LEU A 87 7.36 3.58 -7.02
C LEU A 87 8.34 4.14 -8.04
N VAL A 88 9.24 4.99 -7.62
CA VAL A 88 10.28 5.60 -8.45
C VAL A 88 11.63 5.49 -7.75
N ASP A 89 12.70 5.46 -8.52
CA ASP A 89 14.07 5.43 -8.02
C ASP A 89 14.48 6.75 -7.35
N ASP A 90 14.10 7.88 -7.94
CA ASP A 90 14.23 9.20 -7.35
C ASP A 90 12.94 10.00 -7.53
N LEU A 91 12.46 10.63 -6.45
CA LEU A 91 11.21 11.41 -6.48
C LEU A 91 11.35 12.75 -7.19
N ASP A 92 12.57 13.31 -7.21
CA ASP A 92 12.85 14.62 -7.85
C ASP A 92 13.15 14.45 -9.35
N PHE A 93 13.84 13.34 -9.71
CA PHE A 93 14.26 13.03 -11.07
C PHE A 93 14.04 11.55 -11.39
N PRO A 94 12.78 11.12 -11.56
CA PRO A 94 12.47 9.72 -11.79
C PRO A 94 12.98 9.27 -13.17
N LEU A 95 13.91 8.30 -13.19
CA LEU A 95 14.38 7.64 -14.39
C LEU A 95 13.58 6.36 -14.65
N ASP A 96 13.35 5.60 -13.58
CA ASP A 96 12.62 4.35 -13.63
C ASP A 96 11.39 4.39 -12.69
N SER A 97 10.33 3.72 -13.11
CA SER A 97 9.13 3.61 -12.30
C SER A 97 8.52 2.22 -12.34
N ILE A 98 7.96 1.79 -11.22
CA ILE A 98 7.17 0.56 -11.10
C ILE A 98 5.74 0.98 -10.73
N CYS A 99 4.80 0.74 -11.63
CA CYS A 99 3.40 1.01 -11.42
C CYS A 99 2.69 -0.27 -10.97
N ILE A 100 2.11 -0.26 -9.78
CA ILE A 100 1.37 -1.38 -9.19
C ILE A 100 -0.10 -0.98 -9.10
N LYS A 101 -0.99 -1.81 -9.68
CA LYS A 101 -2.43 -1.57 -9.63
C LYS A 101 -3.14 -2.77 -9.03
N LYS A 102 -3.94 -2.55 -8.00
CA LYS A 102 -4.72 -3.59 -7.32
C LYS A 102 -6.11 -3.11 -6.96
N ASN A 103 -7.06 -4.04 -6.91
CA ASN A 103 -8.39 -3.82 -6.38
C ASN A 103 -8.73 -4.81 -5.25
N PHE A 104 -9.91 -4.67 -4.66
CA PHE A 104 -10.41 -5.52 -3.56
C PHE A 104 -11.35 -6.64 -4.05
N LEU A 105 -11.54 -6.77 -5.36
CA LEU A 105 -12.42 -7.75 -5.96
C LEU A 105 -11.73 -9.12 -6.06
N LYS A 106 -12.52 -10.14 -6.32
CA LYS A 106 -12.09 -11.54 -6.40
C LYS A 106 -12.39 -12.13 -7.77
N TYR A 107 -11.79 -13.27 -8.05
CA TYR A 107 -12.02 -14.06 -9.25
C TYR A 107 -11.76 -13.25 -10.54
N SER A 108 -12.65 -13.33 -11.51
CA SER A 108 -12.54 -12.67 -12.80
C SER A 108 -12.50 -11.13 -12.75
N LYS A 109 -12.95 -10.53 -11.64
CA LYS A 109 -12.91 -9.08 -11.43
C LYS A 109 -11.68 -8.62 -10.65
N LYS A 110 -10.79 -9.54 -10.23
CA LYS A 110 -9.55 -9.20 -9.55
C LYS A 110 -8.61 -8.46 -10.51
N VAL A 111 -8.21 -7.27 -10.12
CA VAL A 111 -7.14 -6.51 -10.77
C VAL A 111 -5.88 -6.61 -9.91
N GLN A 112 -4.80 -7.10 -10.51
CA GLN A 112 -3.48 -7.21 -9.91
C GLN A 112 -2.47 -7.08 -11.03
N GLU A 113 -1.91 -5.88 -11.21
CA GLU A 113 -1.06 -5.53 -12.34
C GLU A 113 0.26 -4.92 -11.87
N ILE A 114 1.31 -5.15 -12.65
CA ILE A 114 2.62 -4.52 -12.50
C ILE A 114 3.01 -3.99 -13.88
N ASN A 115 3.21 -2.67 -14.00
CA ASN A 115 3.53 -1.98 -15.25
C ASN A 115 2.53 -2.28 -16.39
N GLY A 116 1.24 -2.39 -16.05
CA GLY A 116 0.16 -2.69 -16.99
C GLY A 116 0.00 -4.17 -17.34
N GLU A 117 0.88 -5.04 -16.87
CA GLU A 117 0.77 -6.48 -17.08
C GLU A 117 0.01 -7.14 -15.93
N SER A 118 -1.06 -7.87 -16.26
CA SER A 118 -1.84 -8.62 -15.28
C SER A 118 -1.07 -9.82 -14.75
N VAL A 119 -1.11 -10.03 -13.43
CA VAL A 119 -0.46 -11.16 -12.75
C VAL A 119 -1.52 -11.96 -12.01
N SER A 120 -1.69 -13.24 -12.39
CA SER A 120 -2.83 -14.04 -11.98
C SER A 120 -2.78 -14.49 -10.52
N ASN A 121 -1.60 -14.79 -9.99
CA ASN A 121 -1.44 -15.32 -8.64
C ASN A 121 -0.49 -14.50 -7.76
N ASP A 122 -0.71 -14.58 -6.45
CA ASP A 122 0.03 -13.76 -5.48
C ASP A 122 1.51 -14.15 -5.38
N ARG A 123 1.86 -15.43 -5.60
CA ARG A 123 3.27 -15.87 -5.57
C ARG A 123 4.06 -15.28 -6.74
N GLU A 124 3.50 -15.31 -7.92
CA GLU A 124 4.11 -14.73 -9.12
C GLU A 124 4.23 -13.21 -8.97
N PHE A 125 3.20 -12.56 -8.44
CA PHE A 125 3.20 -11.14 -8.15
C PHE A 125 4.33 -10.76 -7.17
N ASP A 126 4.46 -11.49 -6.07
CA ASP A 126 5.52 -11.28 -5.08
C ASP A 126 6.93 -11.48 -5.68
N LEU A 127 7.12 -12.51 -6.52
CA LEU A 127 8.41 -12.77 -7.19
C LEU A 127 8.75 -11.68 -8.20
N LYS A 128 7.77 -11.23 -9.00
CA LYS A 128 7.96 -10.16 -9.98
C LYS A 128 8.31 -8.84 -9.31
N LEU A 129 7.60 -8.45 -8.24
CA LEU A 129 7.95 -7.27 -7.44
C LEU A 129 9.33 -7.39 -6.81
N LYS A 130 9.67 -8.56 -6.26
CA LYS A 130 10.98 -8.80 -5.67
C LYS A 130 12.10 -8.59 -6.68
N LYS A 131 11.93 -9.12 -7.89
CA LYS A 131 12.89 -8.94 -8.98
C LYS A 131 13.03 -7.48 -9.40
N LEU A 132 11.91 -6.76 -9.53
CA LEU A 132 11.91 -5.36 -9.98
C LEU A 132 12.48 -4.41 -8.91
N ILE A 133 12.13 -4.60 -7.64
CA ILE A 133 12.52 -3.68 -6.56
C ILE A 133 13.92 -3.98 -6.03
N PHE A 134 14.27 -5.26 -5.89
CA PHE A 134 15.54 -5.68 -5.25
C PHE A 134 16.54 -6.33 -6.22
N ASN A 135 16.21 -6.38 -7.50
CA ASN A 135 17.03 -6.99 -8.54
C ASN A 135 17.53 -8.42 -8.17
N THR A 136 16.67 -9.21 -7.53
CA THR A 136 17.01 -10.57 -7.09
C THR A 136 15.94 -11.58 -7.45
N SER A 137 16.37 -12.76 -7.90
CA SER A 137 15.49 -13.89 -8.20
C SER A 137 15.62 -15.03 -7.18
N VAL A 138 16.41 -14.86 -6.13
CA VAL A 138 16.60 -15.87 -5.08
C VAL A 138 15.28 -16.09 -4.33
N GLU A 139 14.88 -17.32 -4.06
CA GLU A 139 13.60 -17.61 -3.42
C GLU A 139 13.50 -17.08 -1.98
N LYS A 140 14.57 -17.22 -1.20
CA LYS A 140 14.61 -16.78 0.20
C LYS A 140 15.62 -15.67 0.42
N PRO A 141 15.31 -14.66 1.29
CA PRO A 141 14.02 -14.45 1.95
C PRO A 141 12.90 -14.12 0.94
N THR A 142 11.65 -14.43 1.27
CA THR A 142 10.50 -14.07 0.41
C THR A 142 10.29 -12.56 0.34
N PHE A 143 9.61 -12.08 -0.72
CA PHE A 143 9.27 -10.66 -0.83
C PHE A 143 8.57 -10.13 0.42
N LYS A 144 7.60 -10.87 0.94
CA LYS A 144 6.87 -10.50 2.17
C LYS A 144 7.77 -10.42 3.40
N GLN A 145 8.77 -11.30 3.51
CA GLN A 145 9.75 -11.24 4.60
C GLN A 145 10.62 -9.98 4.50
N ILE A 146 11.07 -9.62 3.28
CA ILE A 146 11.86 -8.41 3.07
C ILE A 146 11.02 -7.17 3.39
N VAL A 147 9.80 -7.08 2.87
CA VAL A 147 8.86 -5.98 3.15
C VAL A 147 8.57 -5.89 4.64
N SER A 148 8.30 -7.02 5.31
CA SER A 148 8.04 -7.03 6.75
C SER A 148 9.22 -6.52 7.57
N LYS A 149 10.45 -6.93 7.22
CA LYS A 149 11.66 -6.54 7.95
C LYS A 149 12.04 -5.06 7.73
N ASN A 150 11.81 -4.53 6.53
CA ASN A 150 12.34 -3.21 6.13
C ASN A 150 11.28 -2.10 6.10
N ILE A 151 10.01 -2.45 5.91
CA ILE A 151 8.89 -1.49 5.78
C ILE A 151 7.97 -1.53 6.98
N ARG A 152 7.81 -2.71 7.61
CA ARG A 152 6.95 -2.93 8.76
C ARG A 152 7.81 -3.20 9.99
N ASP A 153 7.65 -2.41 11.02
CA ASP A 153 8.07 -2.82 12.37
C ASP A 153 6.97 -3.69 12.99
N GLU A 154 7.30 -4.89 13.42
CA GLU A 154 6.35 -5.82 14.06
C GLU A 154 5.68 -5.23 15.30
N LYS A 155 6.35 -4.30 15.99
CA LYS A 155 5.81 -3.64 17.18
C LYS A 155 5.07 -2.34 16.90
N ASN A 156 5.46 -1.55 15.89
CA ASN A 156 4.95 -0.22 15.63
C ASN A 156 4.39 -0.02 14.22
N LYS A 157 4.24 -1.04 13.45
CA LYS A 157 3.52 -1.17 12.17
C LYS A 157 3.95 -0.31 11.00
N LEU A 158 4.85 0.68 11.11
CA LEU A 158 5.20 1.54 9.98
C LEU A 158 6.45 2.39 10.23
N ILE A 159 7.60 1.89 9.87
CA ILE A 159 8.81 2.73 9.80
C ILE A 159 9.56 2.41 8.49
N ASN A 160 9.86 3.48 7.73
CA ASN A 160 10.83 3.52 6.63
C ASN A 160 10.44 2.91 5.27
N ILE A 161 9.30 3.30 4.71
CA ILE A 161 9.05 3.12 3.26
C ILE A 161 10.18 3.76 2.42
N VAL A 162 10.78 4.83 2.90
CA VAL A 162 11.84 5.58 2.18
C VAL A 162 13.18 4.84 2.12
N LYS A 163 13.51 3.99 3.11
CA LYS A 163 14.77 3.22 3.08
C LYS A 163 14.79 2.07 2.07
N VAL A 164 13.63 1.52 1.74
CA VAL A 164 13.53 0.36 0.85
C VAL A 164 13.65 0.73 -0.62
N LEU A 165 13.38 1.98 -0.95
CA LEU A 165 13.46 2.49 -2.32
C LEU A 165 14.85 2.97 -2.71
N ASN A 166 15.85 2.83 -1.84
CA ASN A 166 17.25 3.09 -2.20
C ASN A 166 17.90 1.79 -2.70
N PRO A 167 18.15 1.64 -4.02
CA PRO A 167 18.75 0.43 -4.60
C PRO A 167 20.17 0.15 -4.11
N TYR A 168 20.80 1.10 -3.41
CA TYR A 168 22.15 0.98 -2.88
C TYR A 168 22.22 0.51 -1.41
N THR A 169 21.09 0.21 -0.78
CA THR A 169 21.13 -0.43 0.55
C THR A 169 21.51 -1.89 0.37
N LYS A 170 22.80 -2.20 0.56
CA LYS A 170 23.26 -3.59 0.71
C LYS A 170 22.47 -4.23 1.85
N ILE A 171 21.78 -5.31 1.55
CA ILE A 171 21.16 -6.17 2.55
C ILE A 171 22.29 -7.02 3.08
N GLU A 172 22.87 -6.64 4.24
CA GLU A 172 23.75 -7.49 5.02
C GLU A 172 22.96 -8.58 5.75
#